data_f217ac0bdd920086f2d617c26dc22033
#
_entry.id   f217ac0bdd920086f2d617c26dc22033
#
_cell.length_a   1.000
_cell.length_b   1.000
_cell.length_c   1.000
_cell.angle_alpha   90.00
_cell.angle_beta   90.00
_cell.angle_gamma   90.00
#
_symmetry.space_group_name_H-M   'P 1'
#
loop_
_entity.id
_entity.type
_entity.pdbx_description
1 polymer ?
#
loop_
_entity_poly.entity_id
_entity_poly.type
_entity_poly.pdbx_seq_one_letter_code
_entity_poly.pdbx_strand_id
1 'polypeptide(L)'
;DVCRKNAITFDDNHVAHIDKTKCVNCGACAKVCPFTAIINRKRPCQSACKIKAISVNENMAAKIDDEKCISCGACVYQCPFGAIIDKSFILDIIKLIKESDDNKKYKVYALVAPSISSQFTYAKLGQVITGLKRLGFYSVVEAALGADMVAYAESGELAEKGFLTSSCCPAFV
;
A
#
# COMPACT_ATOMS: atom_id res chain seq x y z
N ASP A 1 -20.97 -16.28 -30.42
CA ASP A 1 -19.65 -15.65 -30.30
C ASP A 1 -19.78 -14.34 -29.52
N VAL A 2 -19.17 -14.29 -28.34
CA VAL A 2 -19.28 -13.14 -27.43
C VAL A 2 -18.10 -12.17 -27.60
N CYS A 3 -17.03 -12.60 -28.29
CA CYS A 3 -15.83 -11.80 -28.42
C CYS A 3 -15.93 -10.74 -29.54
N ARG A 4 -16.23 -9.48 -29.16
CA ARG A 4 -16.29 -8.34 -30.11
C ARG A 4 -14.96 -8.01 -30.80
N LYS A 5 -13.83 -8.59 -30.34
CA LYS A 5 -12.50 -8.40 -30.94
C LYS A 5 -12.03 -9.62 -31.75
N ASN A 6 -12.88 -10.62 -31.93
CA ASN A 6 -12.56 -11.86 -32.64
C ASN A 6 -11.23 -12.48 -32.18
N ALA A 7 -10.97 -12.42 -30.85
CA ALA A 7 -9.75 -12.94 -30.27
C ALA A 7 -9.84 -14.41 -29.86
N ILE A 8 -10.97 -15.09 -30.10
CA ILE A 8 -11.16 -16.49 -29.75
C ILE A 8 -11.25 -17.29 -31.04
N THR A 9 -10.39 -18.26 -31.19
CA THR A 9 -10.36 -19.24 -32.29
C THR A 9 -10.44 -20.64 -31.71
N PHE A 10 -10.89 -21.59 -32.52
CA PHE A 10 -10.92 -23.01 -32.17
C PHE A 10 -9.95 -23.76 -33.05
N ASP A 11 -9.24 -24.73 -32.47
CA ASP A 11 -8.42 -25.66 -33.22
C ASP A 11 -9.27 -26.85 -33.78
N ASP A 12 -8.59 -27.77 -34.49
CA ASP A 12 -9.24 -28.96 -35.08
C ASP A 12 -9.83 -29.90 -34.01
N ASN A 13 -9.38 -29.81 -32.77
CA ASN A 13 -9.88 -30.56 -31.62
C ASN A 13 -10.96 -29.79 -30.83
N HIS A 14 -11.49 -28.72 -31.38
CA HIS A 14 -12.51 -27.85 -30.76
C HIS A 14 -12.04 -27.18 -29.44
N VAL A 15 -10.73 -27.06 -29.23
CA VAL A 15 -10.18 -26.33 -28.08
C VAL A 15 -10.14 -24.85 -28.40
N ALA A 16 -10.63 -24.03 -27.49
CA ALA A 16 -10.64 -22.58 -27.64
C ALA A 16 -9.27 -21.98 -27.33
N HIS A 17 -8.73 -21.20 -28.23
CA HIS A 17 -7.51 -20.43 -28.09
C HIS A 17 -7.83 -18.95 -28.05
N ILE A 18 -7.18 -18.23 -27.11
CA ILE A 18 -7.33 -16.78 -26.98
C ILE A 18 -6.07 -16.09 -27.50
N ASP A 19 -6.22 -15.38 -28.60
CA ASP A 19 -5.16 -14.52 -29.16
C ASP A 19 -4.95 -13.32 -28.24
N LYS A 20 -3.81 -13.33 -27.52
CA LYS A 20 -3.45 -12.28 -26.56
C LYS A 20 -3.19 -10.92 -27.21
N THR A 21 -2.87 -10.88 -28.49
CA THR A 21 -2.61 -9.63 -29.22
C THR A 21 -3.91 -8.89 -29.54
N LYS A 22 -4.99 -9.63 -29.75
CA LYS A 22 -6.34 -9.08 -30.01
C LYS A 22 -7.19 -8.94 -28.76
N CYS A 23 -6.87 -9.71 -27.72
CA CYS A 23 -7.66 -9.79 -26.50
C CYS A 23 -7.46 -8.53 -25.62
N VAL A 24 -8.53 -7.78 -25.40
CA VAL A 24 -8.55 -6.60 -24.52
C VAL A 24 -8.90 -6.96 -23.06
N ASN A 25 -8.90 -8.23 -22.72
CA ASN A 25 -9.15 -8.72 -21.35
C ASN A 25 -10.45 -8.23 -20.70
N CYS A 26 -11.52 -8.06 -21.48
CA CYS A 26 -12.82 -7.56 -20.99
C CYS A 26 -13.60 -8.57 -20.13
N GLY A 27 -13.22 -9.86 -20.15
CA GLY A 27 -13.84 -10.91 -19.35
C GLY A 27 -15.22 -11.40 -19.85
N ALA A 28 -15.74 -10.91 -20.96
CA ALA A 28 -17.06 -11.28 -21.46
C ALA A 28 -17.17 -12.79 -21.74
N CYS A 29 -16.14 -13.38 -22.34
CA CYS A 29 -16.10 -14.82 -22.63
C CYS A 29 -16.11 -15.70 -21.37
N ALA A 30 -15.45 -15.24 -20.29
CA ALA A 30 -15.45 -15.96 -19.02
C ALA A 30 -16.82 -15.94 -18.34
N LYS A 31 -17.59 -14.86 -18.52
CA LYS A 31 -18.93 -14.72 -17.93
C LYS A 31 -19.98 -15.61 -18.57
N VAL A 32 -19.83 -15.91 -19.87
CA VAL A 32 -20.81 -16.69 -20.63
C VAL A 32 -20.42 -18.16 -20.81
N CYS A 33 -19.23 -18.54 -20.38
CA CYS A 33 -18.77 -19.93 -20.49
C CYS A 33 -19.52 -20.82 -19.49
N PRO A 34 -20.39 -21.74 -19.90
CA PRO A 34 -21.15 -22.57 -18.96
C PRO A 34 -20.29 -23.61 -18.26
N PHE A 35 -19.11 -23.90 -18.81
CA PHE A 35 -18.16 -24.89 -18.26
C PHE A 35 -17.06 -24.25 -17.41
N THR A 36 -17.09 -22.92 -17.17
CA THR A 36 -16.02 -22.18 -16.48
C THR A 36 -14.60 -22.46 -17.02
N ALA A 37 -14.51 -22.88 -18.29
CA ALA A 37 -13.25 -23.23 -18.94
C ALA A 37 -12.37 -22.01 -19.24
N ILE A 38 -12.97 -20.82 -19.29
CA ILE A 38 -12.26 -19.55 -19.49
C ILE A 38 -12.20 -18.80 -18.17
N ILE A 39 -10.99 -18.63 -17.66
CA ILE A 39 -10.75 -17.98 -16.36
C ILE A 39 -10.07 -16.63 -16.60
N ASN A 40 -10.66 -15.57 -16.09
CA ASN A 40 -10.03 -14.25 -16.06
C ASN A 40 -9.24 -14.12 -14.74
N ARG A 41 -7.93 -14.40 -14.79
CA ARG A 41 -7.05 -14.28 -13.61
C ARG A 41 -6.44 -12.89 -13.55
N LYS A 42 -6.90 -12.09 -12.63
CA LYS A 42 -6.19 -10.88 -12.22
C LYS A 42 -5.08 -11.25 -11.25
N ARG A 43 -3.99 -10.49 -11.27
CA ARG A 43 -2.93 -10.65 -10.28
C ARG A 43 -3.44 -10.31 -8.89
N PRO A 44 -2.99 -10.98 -7.82
CA PRO A 44 -3.41 -10.67 -6.46
C PRO A 44 -3.26 -9.18 -6.10
N CYS A 45 -2.13 -8.56 -6.50
CA CYS A 45 -1.89 -7.13 -6.30
C CYS A 45 -2.92 -6.23 -7.00
N GLN A 46 -3.32 -6.56 -8.24
CA GLN A 46 -4.35 -5.81 -8.97
C GLN A 46 -5.74 -5.98 -8.34
N SER A 47 -6.04 -7.19 -7.85
CA SER A 47 -7.33 -7.48 -7.20
C SER A 47 -7.43 -6.81 -5.84
N ALA A 48 -6.32 -6.70 -5.10
CA ALA A 48 -6.25 -6.05 -3.81
C ALA A 48 -6.32 -4.51 -3.90
N CYS A 49 -5.92 -3.93 -5.03
CA CYS A 49 -5.93 -2.49 -5.20
C CYS A 49 -7.33 -1.95 -5.48
N LYS A 50 -8.01 -1.46 -4.45
CA LYS A 50 -9.37 -0.92 -4.57
C LYS A 50 -9.45 0.32 -5.46
N ILE A 51 -8.43 1.17 -5.42
CA ILE A 51 -8.34 2.39 -6.23
C ILE A 51 -7.78 2.13 -7.65
N LYS A 52 -7.48 0.86 -7.99
CA LYS A 52 -7.02 0.44 -9.33
C LYS A 52 -5.75 1.15 -9.81
N ALA A 53 -4.85 1.47 -8.90
CA ALA A 53 -3.56 2.10 -9.20
C ALA A 53 -2.52 1.15 -9.79
N ILE A 54 -2.84 -0.15 -9.99
CA ILE A 54 -1.89 -1.14 -10.49
C ILE A 54 -2.27 -1.60 -11.88
N SER A 55 -1.40 -1.36 -12.83
CA SER A 55 -1.45 -1.84 -14.21
C SER A 55 -0.35 -2.87 -14.47
N VAL A 56 -0.29 -3.38 -15.68
CA VAL A 56 0.76 -4.28 -16.16
C VAL A 56 1.47 -3.59 -17.32
N ASN A 57 2.79 -3.50 -17.27
CA ASN A 57 3.58 -2.96 -18.36
C ASN A 57 3.79 -3.98 -19.49
N GLU A 58 4.46 -3.57 -20.59
CA GLU A 58 4.74 -4.41 -21.75
C GLU A 58 5.55 -5.67 -21.39
N ASN A 59 6.43 -5.60 -20.40
CA ASN A 59 7.22 -6.72 -19.89
C ASN A 59 6.45 -7.60 -18.89
N MET A 60 5.13 -7.47 -18.84
CA MET A 60 4.28 -8.20 -17.90
C MET A 60 4.61 -7.95 -16.42
N ALA A 61 5.34 -6.88 -16.07
CA ALA A 61 5.59 -6.49 -14.68
C ALA A 61 4.47 -5.58 -14.15
N ALA A 62 4.20 -5.64 -12.85
CA ALA A 62 3.26 -4.73 -12.21
C ALA A 62 3.85 -3.30 -12.20
N LYS A 63 3.07 -2.32 -12.66
CA LYS A 63 3.39 -0.90 -12.62
C LYS A 63 2.40 -0.21 -11.70
N ILE A 64 2.90 0.50 -10.70
CA ILE A 64 2.11 1.30 -9.77
C ILE A 64 2.03 2.73 -10.31
N ASP A 65 0.85 3.29 -10.31
CA ASP A 65 0.57 4.68 -10.61
C ASP A 65 0.66 5.46 -9.30
N ASP A 66 1.78 6.18 -9.12
CA ASP A 66 2.08 6.87 -7.86
C ASP A 66 1.14 8.06 -7.60
N GLU A 67 0.52 8.64 -8.65
CA GLU A 67 -0.45 9.72 -8.51
C GLU A 67 -1.79 9.22 -7.92
N LYS A 68 -2.12 7.95 -8.20
CA LYS A 68 -3.33 7.31 -7.64
C LYS A 68 -3.04 6.53 -6.36
N CYS A 69 -1.80 6.12 -6.13
CA CYS A 69 -1.44 5.25 -5.03
C CYS A 69 -1.56 5.98 -3.69
N ILE A 70 -2.38 5.46 -2.78
CA ILE A 70 -2.56 5.96 -1.41
C ILE A 70 -1.65 5.24 -0.39
N SER A 71 -0.67 4.48 -0.85
CA SER A 71 0.32 3.77 -0.01
C SER A 71 -0.28 2.85 1.07
N CYS A 72 -1.44 2.25 0.83
CA CYS A 72 -2.16 1.42 1.81
C CYS A 72 -1.50 0.06 2.09
N GLY A 73 -0.52 -0.38 1.30
CA GLY A 73 0.20 -1.64 1.49
C GLY A 73 -0.53 -2.93 1.08
N ALA A 74 -1.80 -2.87 0.65
CA ALA A 74 -2.59 -4.06 0.32
C ALA A 74 -1.93 -4.95 -0.76
N CYS A 75 -1.29 -4.35 -1.76
CA CYS A 75 -0.59 -5.07 -2.83
C CYS A 75 0.68 -5.77 -2.34
N VAL A 76 1.39 -5.19 -1.38
CA VAL A 76 2.57 -5.78 -0.74
C VAL A 76 2.14 -7.03 0.04
N TYR A 77 1.10 -6.90 0.87
CA TYR A 77 0.57 -8.01 1.67
C TYR A 77 0.05 -9.17 0.81
N GLN A 78 -0.60 -8.87 -0.32
CA GLN A 78 -1.18 -9.89 -1.20
C GLN A 78 -0.21 -10.50 -2.20
N CYS A 79 1.04 -10.03 -2.26
CA CYS A 79 2.02 -10.58 -3.19
C CYS A 79 2.67 -11.85 -2.64
N PRO A 80 2.36 -13.05 -3.16
CA PRO A 80 2.92 -14.29 -2.63
C PRO A 80 4.41 -14.47 -2.95
N PHE A 81 4.94 -13.64 -3.84
CA PHE A 81 6.33 -13.72 -4.30
C PHE A 81 7.22 -12.62 -3.72
N GLY A 82 6.69 -11.72 -2.89
CA GLY A 82 7.44 -10.56 -2.40
C GLY A 82 7.95 -9.63 -3.51
N ALA A 83 7.30 -9.66 -4.69
CA ALA A 83 7.72 -8.86 -5.84
C ALA A 83 7.33 -7.37 -5.73
N ILE A 84 6.46 -7.04 -4.81
CA ILE A 84 6.10 -5.66 -4.44
C ILE A 84 6.50 -5.48 -2.99
N ILE A 85 7.37 -4.53 -2.75
CA ILE A 85 7.87 -4.16 -1.42
C ILE A 85 7.65 -2.67 -1.21
N ASP A 86 7.64 -2.25 0.05
CA ASP A 86 7.68 -0.84 0.41
C ASP A 86 9.06 -0.24 0.15
N LYS A 87 9.11 1.05 -0.09
CA LYS A 87 10.37 1.78 -0.22
C LYS A 87 10.93 2.07 1.17
N SER A 88 11.99 1.37 1.54
CA SER A 88 12.70 1.63 2.79
C SER A 88 13.64 2.83 2.66
N PHE A 89 13.62 3.71 3.67
CA PHE A 89 14.53 4.86 3.80
C PHE A 89 15.63 4.63 4.84
N ILE A 90 15.88 3.38 5.24
CA ILE A 90 16.82 3.07 6.32
C ILE A 90 18.24 3.57 6.03
N LEU A 91 18.70 3.47 4.78
CA LEU A 91 20.03 3.94 4.38
C LEU A 91 20.11 5.47 4.43
N ASP A 92 19.05 6.16 4.02
CA ASP A 92 18.98 7.62 4.08
C ASP A 92 18.99 8.12 5.52
N ILE A 93 18.29 7.42 6.43
CA ILE A 93 18.26 7.75 7.85
C ILE A 93 19.64 7.50 8.50
N ILE A 94 20.30 6.40 8.18
CA ILE A 94 21.66 6.10 8.68
C ILE A 94 22.63 7.19 8.21
N LYS A 95 22.54 7.61 6.96
CA LYS A 95 23.34 8.70 6.40
C LYS A 95 23.06 10.02 7.16
N LEU A 96 21.79 10.36 7.33
CA LEU A 96 21.35 11.56 8.03
C LEU A 96 21.91 11.61 9.48
N ILE A 97 21.83 10.51 10.23
CA ILE A 97 22.35 10.42 11.58
C ILE A 97 23.88 10.59 11.59
N LYS A 98 24.61 9.94 10.67
CA LYS A 98 26.07 10.07 10.57
C LYS A 98 26.49 11.50 10.19
N GLU A 99 25.81 12.14 9.26
CA GLU A 99 26.10 13.50 8.82
C GLU A 99 25.78 14.56 9.87
N SER A 100 24.92 14.24 10.85
CA SER A 100 24.56 15.14 11.95
C SER A 100 25.71 15.35 12.94
N ASP A 101 26.76 14.50 12.91
CA ASP A 101 27.91 14.55 13.82
C ASP A 101 27.47 14.58 15.29
N ASP A 102 26.82 13.51 15.73
CA ASP A 102 26.23 13.40 17.08
C ASP A 102 25.26 14.55 17.41
N ASN A 103 24.46 14.95 16.44
CA ASN A 103 23.50 16.07 16.55
C ASN A 103 24.13 17.45 16.81
N LYS A 104 25.43 17.63 16.48
CA LYS A 104 26.12 18.92 16.63
C LYS A 104 25.82 19.86 15.45
N LYS A 105 25.79 19.34 14.21
CA LYS A 105 25.50 20.13 13.02
C LYS A 105 24.01 20.45 12.89
N TYR A 106 23.16 19.45 13.14
CA TYR A 106 21.71 19.56 13.18
C TYR A 106 21.14 18.43 14.04
N LYS A 107 19.96 18.67 14.58
CA LYS A 107 19.29 17.71 15.47
C LYS A 107 18.36 16.80 14.65
N VAL A 108 18.51 15.48 14.81
CA VAL A 108 17.66 14.48 14.15
C VAL A 108 16.61 13.99 15.13
N TYR A 109 15.35 14.25 14.82
CA TYR A 109 14.21 13.80 15.62
C TYR A 109 13.56 12.57 15.00
N ALA A 110 13.10 11.64 15.82
CA ALA A 110 12.24 10.55 15.40
C ALA A 110 10.80 10.87 15.77
N LEU A 111 9.88 10.86 14.79
CA LEU A 111 8.45 10.90 15.04
C LEU A 111 7.92 9.46 14.98
N VAL A 112 7.32 8.97 16.06
CA VAL A 112 6.83 7.59 16.17
C VAL A 112 5.32 7.55 16.23
N ALA A 113 4.73 6.68 15.41
CA ALA A 113 3.29 6.45 15.39
C ALA A 113 2.83 5.68 16.65
N PRO A 114 1.57 5.79 17.08
CA PRO A 114 1.04 5.02 18.21
C PRO A 114 1.17 3.51 18.05
N SER A 115 1.13 3.01 16.82
CA SER A 115 1.31 1.59 16.49
C SER A 115 2.69 1.02 16.85
N ILE A 116 3.68 1.85 17.20
CA ILE A 116 5.00 1.38 17.61
C ILE A 116 4.91 0.49 18.87
N SER A 117 3.96 0.74 19.73
CA SER A 117 3.73 -0.06 20.94
C SER A 117 3.33 -1.50 20.65
N SER A 118 2.63 -1.75 19.52
CA SER A 118 2.22 -3.08 19.09
C SER A 118 3.32 -3.84 18.33
N GLN A 119 4.33 -3.12 17.81
CA GLN A 119 5.45 -3.75 17.09
C GLN A 119 6.48 -4.36 18.05
N PHE A 120 6.60 -3.84 19.26
CA PHE A 120 7.58 -4.26 20.25
C PHE A 120 6.87 -4.82 21.50
N THR A 121 6.13 -5.92 21.36
CA THR A 121 5.34 -6.54 22.45
C THR A 121 6.19 -7.00 23.63
N TYR A 122 7.49 -7.23 23.43
CA TYR A 122 8.46 -7.64 24.43
C TYR A 122 9.15 -6.48 25.17
N ALA A 123 8.88 -5.24 24.77
CA ALA A 123 9.52 -4.05 25.33
C ALA A 123 8.47 -2.99 25.72
N LYS A 124 8.74 -2.27 26.80
CA LYS A 124 7.95 -1.10 27.19
C LYS A 124 8.27 0.07 26.25
N LEU A 125 7.30 0.94 25.99
CA LEU A 125 7.46 2.10 25.11
C LEU A 125 8.69 2.95 25.47
N GLY A 126 8.93 3.21 26.77
CA GLY A 126 10.11 3.96 27.23
C GLY A 126 11.45 3.27 26.89
N GLN A 127 11.48 1.94 26.80
CA GLN A 127 12.68 1.21 26.36
C GLN A 127 12.90 1.40 24.86
N VAL A 128 11.84 1.38 24.06
CA VAL A 128 11.90 1.64 22.60
C VAL A 128 12.40 3.07 22.35
N ILE A 129 11.84 4.06 23.05
CA ILE A 129 12.28 5.46 22.99
C ILE A 129 13.77 5.60 23.34
N THR A 130 14.20 4.92 24.40
CA THR A 130 15.61 4.91 24.81
C THR A 130 16.50 4.27 23.75
N GLY A 131 16.03 3.16 23.13
CA GLY A 131 16.72 2.50 22.04
C GLY A 131 16.92 3.43 20.83
N LEU A 132 15.88 4.16 20.43
CA LEU A 132 15.96 5.14 19.34
C LEU A 132 16.97 6.26 19.64
N LYS A 133 16.97 6.79 20.87
CA LYS A 133 17.97 7.79 21.28
C LYS A 133 19.40 7.22 21.22
N ARG A 134 19.61 5.96 21.61
CA ARG A 134 20.93 5.30 21.52
C ARG A 134 21.37 5.04 20.07
N LEU A 135 20.43 4.95 19.12
CA LEU A 135 20.75 4.87 17.69
C LEU A 135 21.24 6.19 17.10
N GLY A 136 21.17 7.30 17.85
CA GLY A 136 21.68 8.61 17.42
C GLY A 136 20.60 9.66 17.15
N PHE A 137 19.32 9.37 17.40
CA PHE A 137 18.30 10.40 17.37
C PHE A 137 18.43 11.34 18.57
N TYR A 138 18.33 12.65 18.32
CA TYR A 138 18.39 13.67 19.38
C TYR A 138 17.23 13.52 20.35
N SER A 139 16.02 13.37 19.82
CA SER A 139 14.82 13.13 20.63
C SER A 139 13.79 12.33 19.84
N VAL A 140 12.84 11.77 20.58
CA VAL A 140 11.72 11.01 20.04
C VAL A 140 10.44 11.73 20.43
N VAL A 141 9.58 11.98 19.43
CA VAL A 141 8.26 12.62 19.58
C VAL A 141 7.20 11.57 19.27
N GLU A 142 6.27 11.39 20.19
CA GLU A 142 5.13 10.50 19.99
C GLU A 142 4.02 11.23 19.22
N ALA A 143 3.64 10.71 18.05
CA ALA A 143 2.57 11.29 17.24
C ALA A 143 1.19 11.22 17.94
N ALA A 144 1.06 10.37 18.96
CA ALA A 144 -0.12 10.31 19.83
C ALA A 144 -0.46 11.67 20.45
N LEU A 145 0.55 12.46 20.84
CA LEU A 145 0.33 13.80 21.36
C LEU A 145 -0.38 14.70 20.34
N GLY A 146 0.04 14.64 19.07
CA GLY A 146 -0.64 15.36 17.99
C GLY A 146 -2.07 14.86 17.75
N ALA A 147 -2.27 13.55 17.83
CA ALA A 147 -3.59 12.95 17.70
C ALA A 147 -4.55 13.41 18.81
N ASP A 148 -4.09 13.51 20.05
CA ASP A 148 -4.88 14.04 21.17
C ASP A 148 -5.27 15.50 20.95
N MET A 149 -4.35 16.33 20.44
CA MET A 149 -4.62 17.72 20.10
C MET A 149 -5.69 17.86 19.00
N VAL A 150 -5.59 17.01 17.96
CA VAL A 150 -6.58 16.96 16.87
C VAL A 150 -7.92 16.50 17.39
N ALA A 151 -7.97 15.43 18.20
CA ALA A 151 -9.21 14.93 18.78
C ALA A 151 -9.91 15.99 19.66
N TYR A 152 -9.15 16.78 20.39
CA TYR A 152 -9.71 17.90 21.16
C TYR A 152 -10.36 18.96 20.24
N ALA A 153 -9.67 19.36 19.17
CA ALA A 153 -10.20 20.32 18.21
C ALA A 153 -11.47 19.80 17.50
N GLU A 154 -11.43 18.54 17.05
CA GLU A 154 -12.55 17.86 16.37
C GLU A 154 -13.75 17.68 17.29
N SER A 155 -13.54 17.51 18.59
CA SER A 155 -14.64 17.44 19.57
C SER A 155 -15.45 18.74 19.61
N GLY A 156 -14.78 19.90 19.48
CA GLY A 156 -15.44 21.20 19.35
C GLY A 156 -16.26 21.30 18.07
N GLU A 157 -15.67 20.90 16.93
CA GLU A 157 -16.38 20.88 15.64
C GLU A 157 -17.58 19.93 15.64
N LEU A 158 -17.46 18.77 16.29
CA LEU A 158 -18.56 17.82 16.42
C LEU A 158 -19.73 18.42 17.22
N ALA A 159 -19.42 19.15 18.30
CA ALA A 159 -20.44 19.82 19.11
C ALA A 159 -21.22 20.88 18.31
N GLU A 160 -20.52 21.59 17.39
CA GLU A 160 -21.16 22.60 16.54
C GLU A 160 -21.94 22.00 15.37
N LYS A 161 -21.38 20.99 14.70
CA LYS A 161 -21.92 20.41 13.46
C LYS A 161 -22.89 19.23 13.70
N GLY A 162 -22.85 18.62 14.88
CA GLY A 162 -23.67 17.46 15.26
C GLY A 162 -23.19 16.12 14.64
N PHE A 163 -22.39 16.16 13.59
CA PHE A 163 -21.83 14.99 12.92
C PHE A 163 -20.47 15.32 12.30
N LEU A 164 -19.50 14.46 12.55
CA LEU A 164 -18.15 14.55 11.98
C LEU A 164 -17.57 13.16 11.73
N THR A 165 -16.98 12.94 10.57
CA THR A 165 -16.11 11.78 10.30
C THR A 165 -14.73 12.28 9.91
N SER A 166 -13.71 11.72 10.54
CA SER A 166 -12.33 12.02 10.19
C SER A 166 -11.46 10.77 10.22
N SER A 167 -10.39 10.77 9.46
CA SER A 167 -9.36 9.73 9.52
C SER A 167 -8.03 10.26 9.04
N CYS A 168 -6.95 9.95 9.76
CA CYS A 168 -5.59 10.20 9.32
C CYS A 168 -5.08 9.17 8.29
N CYS A 169 -5.85 8.11 8.03
CA CYS A 169 -5.46 7.03 7.13
C CYS A 169 -6.15 7.15 5.77
N PRO A 170 -5.43 7.48 4.66
CA PRO A 170 -6.00 7.57 3.32
C PRO A 170 -6.64 6.27 2.82
N ALA A 171 -6.24 5.12 3.39
CA ALA A 171 -6.81 3.83 3.03
C ALA A 171 -8.19 3.58 3.67
N PHE A 172 -8.54 4.35 4.71
CA PHE A 172 -9.81 4.28 5.40
C PHE A 172 -10.84 5.26 4.82
N VAL A 173 -10.39 6.43 4.37
CA VAL A 173 -11.21 7.44 3.68
C VAL A 173 -11.44 7.03 2.22
#